data_5c853d7f431bde5f45848c6b6f5f2cb0
#
_entry.id   5c853d7f431bde5f45848c6b6f5f2cb0
#
_cell.length_a   1.000
_cell.length_b   1.000
_cell.length_c   1.000
_cell.angle_alpha   90.00
_cell.angle_beta   90.00
_cell.angle_gamma   90.00
#
_symmetry.space_group_name_H-M   'P 1'
#
loop_
_entity.id
_entity.type
_entity.pdbx_description
1 polymer ?
#
loop_
_entity_poly.entity_id
_entity_poly.type
_entity_poly.pdbx_seq_one_letter_code
_entity_poly.pdbx_strand_id
1 'polypeptide(L)'
;MREYLLVLCIAAAVTYLLSGVCRRLALRTGALAKVRDRDVHTIEMPYFGGVAMLAGVAAAILISWQLPFLGRLVTVQQDSWAVLVSAVVICLVGVLDDVFELPPLTKFAGQVFAAGIAVALGVKMLWIPLPNQIVSLDGTTSVAITVFFIVLCSNAVNFVDGLDGLATGVVGIGALAFFAYSYLLTVTEGLTRATTSSLVTVAIAGACLGFL
;
A
#
# COMPACT_ATOMS: atom_id res chain seq x y z
N MET A 1 -3.80 -5.91 20.48
CA MET A 1 -2.48 -6.46 20.05
C MET A 1 -2.58 -7.81 19.35
N ARG A 2 -3.22 -8.85 19.95
CA ARG A 2 -3.21 -10.21 19.35
C ARG A 2 -3.70 -10.24 17.89
N GLU A 3 -4.81 -9.56 17.58
CA GLU A 3 -5.36 -9.55 16.22
C GLU A 3 -4.46 -8.84 15.21
N TYR A 4 -3.80 -7.75 15.61
CA TYR A 4 -2.83 -7.05 14.75
C TYR A 4 -1.59 -7.93 14.45
N LEU A 5 -1.11 -8.70 15.44
CA LEU A 5 -0.03 -9.66 15.21
C LEU A 5 -0.44 -10.77 14.25
N LEU A 6 -1.68 -11.27 14.36
CA LEU A 6 -2.22 -12.23 13.40
C LEU A 6 -2.28 -11.65 11.98
N VAL A 7 -2.75 -10.41 11.83
CA VAL A 7 -2.80 -9.70 10.55
C VAL A 7 -1.39 -9.57 9.95
N LEU A 8 -0.40 -9.16 10.75
CA LEU A 8 1.01 -9.09 10.32
C LEU A 8 1.52 -10.45 9.83
N CYS A 9 1.32 -11.51 10.62
CA CYS A 9 1.77 -12.85 10.27
C CYS A 9 1.08 -13.39 9.01
N ILE A 10 -0.23 -13.14 8.84
CA ILE A 10 -0.98 -13.55 7.66
C ILE A 10 -0.46 -12.81 6.42
N ALA A 11 -0.32 -11.48 6.51
CA ALA A 11 0.23 -10.68 5.40
C ALA A 11 1.63 -11.18 4.99
N ALA A 12 2.51 -11.40 5.97
CA ALA A 12 3.85 -11.90 5.73
C ALA A 12 3.86 -13.31 5.08
N ALA A 13 3.11 -14.25 5.63
CA ALA A 13 3.05 -15.62 5.13
C ALA A 13 2.47 -15.68 3.70
N VAL A 14 1.37 -14.98 3.45
CA VAL A 14 0.73 -14.96 2.12
C VAL A 14 1.66 -14.29 1.10
N THR A 15 2.27 -13.15 1.43
CA THR A 15 3.21 -12.47 0.53
C THR A 15 4.41 -13.36 0.24
N TYR A 16 5.02 -13.99 1.24
CA TYR A 16 6.16 -14.90 1.07
C TYR A 16 5.83 -16.06 0.13
N LEU A 17 4.69 -16.73 0.33
CA LEU A 17 4.27 -17.83 -0.51
C LEU A 17 3.97 -17.40 -1.95
N LEU A 18 3.26 -16.27 -2.10
CA LEU A 18 2.87 -15.78 -3.42
C LEU A 18 4.04 -15.15 -4.18
N SER A 19 5.03 -14.55 -3.53
CA SER A 19 6.23 -14.03 -4.19
C SER A 19 6.98 -15.15 -4.95
N GLY A 20 7.08 -16.33 -4.35
CA GLY A 20 7.64 -17.52 -5.02
C GLY A 20 6.82 -17.98 -6.23
N VAL A 21 5.49 -17.90 -6.15
CA VAL A 21 4.58 -18.26 -7.26
C VAL A 21 4.67 -17.20 -8.37
N CYS A 22 4.60 -15.91 -8.02
CA CYS A 22 4.71 -14.79 -8.96
C CYS A 22 6.05 -14.84 -9.71
N ARG A 23 7.15 -15.12 -9.01
CA ARG A 23 8.47 -15.29 -9.63
C ARG A 23 8.46 -16.43 -10.66
N ARG A 24 7.89 -17.59 -10.32
CA ARG A 24 7.80 -18.73 -11.26
C ARG A 24 6.93 -18.38 -12.47
N LEU A 25 5.84 -17.65 -12.26
CA LEU A 25 4.94 -17.21 -13.32
C LEU A 25 5.65 -16.22 -14.25
N ALA A 26 6.35 -15.22 -13.71
CA ALA A 26 7.11 -14.24 -14.48
C ALA A 26 8.19 -14.91 -15.35
N LEU A 27 8.93 -15.88 -14.79
CA LEU A 27 9.92 -16.65 -15.53
C LEU A 27 9.30 -17.50 -16.66
N ARG A 28 8.08 -18.03 -16.46
CA ARG A 28 7.39 -18.84 -17.50
C ARG A 28 6.77 -17.99 -18.60
N THR A 29 6.29 -16.80 -18.26
CA THR A 29 5.64 -15.88 -19.22
C THR A 29 6.62 -14.95 -19.91
N GLY A 30 7.88 -14.93 -19.47
CA GLY A 30 8.88 -14.00 -20.00
C GLY A 30 8.65 -12.55 -19.54
N ALA A 31 7.85 -12.35 -18.50
CA ALA A 31 7.60 -11.03 -17.91
C ALA A 31 8.78 -10.61 -17.01
N LEU A 32 9.89 -10.26 -17.66
CA LEU A 32 11.15 -9.91 -17.03
C LEU A 32 11.52 -8.46 -17.38
N ALA A 33 11.98 -7.71 -16.38
CA ALA A 33 12.51 -6.37 -16.59
C ALA A 33 13.80 -6.47 -17.39
N LYS A 34 13.85 -5.81 -18.55
CA LYS A 34 15.09 -5.73 -19.35
C LYS A 34 16.11 -4.88 -18.59
N VAL A 35 17.33 -5.39 -18.52
CA VAL A 35 18.47 -4.63 -17.96
C VAL A 35 18.74 -3.42 -18.86
N ARG A 36 18.68 -2.22 -18.31
CA ARG A 36 19.01 -0.94 -18.99
C ARG A 36 20.39 -0.48 -18.53
N ASP A 37 21.12 0.27 -19.34
CA ASP A 37 22.46 0.79 -19.01
C ASP A 37 22.54 1.59 -17.71
N ARG A 38 21.41 2.11 -17.23
CA ARG A 38 21.28 2.84 -15.96
C ARG A 38 20.96 1.97 -14.76
N ASP A 39 20.66 0.71 -14.96
CA ASP A 39 20.24 -0.20 -13.89
C ASP A 39 21.46 -0.80 -13.20
N VAL A 40 21.40 -0.91 -11.88
CA VAL A 40 22.49 -1.50 -11.08
C VAL A 40 22.47 -3.03 -11.18
N HIS A 41 21.34 -3.60 -11.60
CA HIS A 41 21.18 -5.05 -11.75
C HIS A 41 21.80 -5.55 -13.04
N THR A 42 22.53 -6.64 -12.93
CA THR A 42 23.12 -7.37 -14.07
C THR A 42 22.26 -8.55 -14.54
N ILE A 43 21.18 -8.85 -13.82
CA ILE A 43 20.27 -9.97 -14.07
C ILE A 43 18.85 -9.42 -14.26
N GLU A 44 18.12 -9.98 -15.22
CA GLU A 44 16.72 -9.66 -15.46
C GLU A 44 15.85 -9.96 -14.23
N MET A 45 15.11 -8.97 -13.76
CA MET A 45 14.25 -9.08 -12.58
C MET A 45 12.82 -9.50 -12.96
N PRO A 46 12.25 -10.51 -12.27
CA PRO A 46 10.87 -10.92 -12.52
C PRO A 46 9.88 -9.86 -12.03
N TYR A 47 8.92 -9.50 -12.89
CA TYR A 47 7.78 -8.65 -12.54
C TYR A 47 6.83 -9.32 -11.54
N PHE A 48 5.74 -8.64 -11.16
CA PHE A 48 4.64 -9.11 -10.29
C PHE A 48 4.94 -9.20 -8.79
N GLY A 49 6.07 -8.65 -8.29
CA GLY A 49 6.32 -8.57 -6.85
C GLY A 49 5.21 -7.78 -6.11
N GLY A 50 4.79 -6.65 -6.67
CA GLY A 50 3.70 -5.84 -6.13
C GLY A 50 2.35 -6.56 -6.05
N VAL A 51 2.08 -7.48 -6.97
CA VAL A 51 0.87 -8.32 -6.95
C VAL A 51 0.88 -9.26 -5.75
N ALA A 52 2.03 -9.88 -5.45
CA ALA A 52 2.18 -10.76 -4.29
C ALA A 52 1.99 -9.98 -2.97
N MET A 53 2.55 -8.77 -2.87
CA MET A 53 2.39 -7.90 -1.70
C MET A 53 0.93 -7.45 -1.53
N LEU A 54 0.28 -7.01 -2.62
CA LEU A 54 -1.14 -6.63 -2.58
C LEU A 54 -2.02 -7.80 -2.14
N ALA A 55 -1.77 -9.00 -2.65
CA ALA A 55 -2.52 -10.19 -2.26
C ALA A 55 -2.33 -10.53 -0.77
N GLY A 56 -1.12 -10.35 -0.22
CA GLY A 56 -0.84 -10.50 1.20
C GLY A 56 -1.60 -9.50 2.06
N VAL A 57 -1.58 -8.23 1.68
CA VAL A 57 -2.35 -7.15 2.35
C VAL A 57 -3.85 -7.44 2.27
N ALA A 58 -4.35 -7.78 1.08
CA ALA A 58 -5.77 -8.07 0.88
C ALA A 58 -6.23 -9.26 1.72
N ALA A 59 -5.49 -10.37 1.71
CA ALA A 59 -5.81 -11.54 2.52
C ALA A 59 -5.85 -11.21 4.01
N ALA A 60 -4.87 -10.46 4.50
CA ALA A 60 -4.80 -10.06 5.91
C ALA A 60 -5.98 -9.16 6.31
N ILE A 61 -6.35 -8.18 5.48
CA ILE A 61 -7.49 -7.29 5.73
C ILE A 61 -8.81 -8.08 5.67
N LEU A 62 -9.02 -8.94 4.67
CA LEU A 62 -10.24 -9.74 4.55
C LEU A 62 -10.41 -10.70 5.73
N ILE A 63 -9.34 -11.34 6.20
CA ILE A 63 -9.37 -12.20 7.38
C ILE A 63 -9.62 -11.38 8.64
N SER A 64 -9.09 -10.14 8.74
CA SER A 64 -9.33 -9.28 9.90
C SER A 64 -10.80 -9.00 10.16
N TRP A 65 -11.64 -9.01 9.12
CA TRP A 65 -13.10 -8.82 9.25
C TRP A 65 -13.81 -10.00 9.95
N GLN A 66 -13.16 -11.16 10.05
CA GLN A 66 -13.66 -12.32 10.79
C GLN A 66 -13.18 -12.32 12.26
N LEU A 67 -12.28 -11.40 12.64
CA LEU A 67 -11.73 -11.37 13.98
C LEU A 67 -12.67 -10.71 14.98
N PRO A 68 -12.70 -11.15 16.24
CA PRO A 68 -13.68 -10.70 17.24
C PRO A 68 -13.67 -9.21 17.55
N PHE A 69 -12.51 -8.54 17.46
CA PHE A 69 -12.39 -7.11 17.74
C PHE A 69 -12.48 -6.29 16.44
N LEU A 70 -11.62 -6.57 15.43
CA LEU A 70 -11.57 -5.80 14.19
C LEU A 70 -12.84 -5.98 13.35
N GLY A 71 -13.41 -7.17 13.31
CA GLY A 71 -14.60 -7.47 12.52
C GLY A 71 -15.90 -6.85 13.06
N ARG A 72 -15.92 -6.37 14.31
CA ARG A 72 -17.09 -5.67 14.87
C ARG A 72 -17.21 -4.21 14.46
N LEU A 73 -16.13 -3.62 13.94
CA LEU A 73 -16.07 -2.21 13.63
C LEU A 73 -16.43 -1.97 12.16
N VAL A 74 -17.70 -1.62 11.90
CA VAL A 74 -18.21 -1.37 10.53
C VAL A 74 -17.39 -0.28 9.81
N THR A 75 -16.97 0.77 10.52
CA THR A 75 -16.12 1.82 9.96
C THR A 75 -14.77 1.29 9.47
N VAL A 76 -14.16 0.36 10.22
CA VAL A 76 -12.89 -0.29 9.82
C VAL A 76 -13.07 -1.09 8.53
N GLN A 77 -14.19 -1.80 8.39
CA GLN A 77 -14.49 -2.55 7.17
C GLN A 77 -14.68 -1.62 5.96
N GLN A 78 -15.45 -0.55 6.11
CA GLN A 78 -15.71 0.41 5.02
C GLN A 78 -14.44 1.14 4.58
N ASP A 79 -13.68 1.68 5.52
CA ASP A 79 -12.45 2.42 5.21
C ASP A 79 -11.37 1.49 4.62
N SER A 80 -11.21 0.27 5.16
CA SER A 80 -10.24 -0.69 4.63
C SER A 80 -10.63 -1.23 3.25
N TRP A 81 -11.94 -1.37 2.97
CA TRP A 81 -12.43 -1.69 1.63
C TRP A 81 -12.07 -0.61 0.61
N ALA A 82 -12.27 0.67 0.96
CA ALA A 82 -11.89 1.80 0.11
C ALA A 82 -10.39 1.79 -0.24
N VAL A 83 -9.55 1.51 0.75
CA VAL A 83 -8.09 1.36 0.55
C VAL A 83 -7.77 0.18 -0.36
N LEU A 84 -8.40 -0.99 -0.15
CA LEU A 84 -8.15 -2.18 -0.99
C LEU A 84 -8.54 -1.96 -2.45
N VAL A 85 -9.73 -1.41 -2.72
CA VAL A 85 -10.17 -1.14 -4.09
C VAL A 85 -9.20 -0.20 -4.80
N SER A 86 -8.79 0.86 -4.13
CA SER A 86 -7.84 1.83 -4.68
C SER A 86 -6.46 1.21 -4.91
N ALA A 87 -6.00 0.36 -3.98
CA ALA A 87 -4.74 -0.37 -4.09
C ALA A 87 -4.75 -1.36 -5.26
N VAL A 88 -5.88 -2.02 -5.53
CA VAL A 88 -6.04 -2.89 -6.72
C VAL A 88 -5.91 -2.08 -7.99
N VAL A 89 -6.58 -0.92 -8.08
CA VAL A 89 -6.52 -0.08 -9.30
C VAL A 89 -5.11 0.42 -9.55
N ILE A 90 -4.41 0.92 -8.53
CA ILE A 90 -3.03 1.42 -8.70
C ILE A 90 -2.06 0.27 -9.02
N CYS A 91 -2.27 -0.91 -8.44
CA CYS A 91 -1.48 -2.11 -8.77
C CYS A 91 -1.70 -2.54 -10.22
N LEU A 92 -2.94 -2.49 -10.73
CA LEU A 92 -3.23 -2.77 -12.14
C LEU A 92 -2.51 -1.79 -13.07
N VAL A 93 -2.48 -0.50 -12.73
CA VAL A 93 -1.70 0.50 -13.47
C VAL A 93 -0.22 0.13 -13.47
N GLY A 94 0.34 -0.29 -12.33
CA GLY A 94 1.73 -0.76 -12.23
C GLY A 94 2.00 -1.99 -13.09
N VAL A 95 1.13 -3.00 -13.05
CA VAL A 95 1.26 -4.20 -13.89
C VAL A 95 1.17 -3.87 -15.38
N LEU A 96 0.28 -2.96 -15.77
CA LEU A 96 0.20 -2.51 -17.16
C LEU A 96 1.45 -1.75 -17.58
N ASP A 97 2.03 -0.94 -16.70
CA ASP A 97 3.30 -0.26 -16.95
C ASP A 97 4.44 -1.26 -17.14
N ASP A 98 4.52 -2.27 -16.27
CA ASP A 98 5.55 -3.32 -16.34
C ASP A 98 5.47 -4.14 -17.64
N VAL A 99 4.25 -4.41 -18.14
CA VAL A 99 4.04 -5.25 -19.34
C VAL A 99 4.16 -4.44 -20.63
N PHE A 100 3.62 -3.21 -20.66
CA PHE A 100 3.46 -2.41 -21.89
C PHE A 100 4.42 -1.22 -21.98
N GLU A 101 5.26 -0.98 -20.98
CA GLU A 101 6.16 0.19 -20.89
C GLU A 101 5.39 1.49 -21.20
N LEU A 102 4.40 1.82 -20.38
CA LEU A 102 3.47 2.93 -20.63
C LEU A 102 4.21 4.28 -20.75
N PRO A 103 3.76 5.16 -21.64
CA PRO A 103 4.26 6.54 -21.67
C PRO A 103 4.06 7.22 -20.31
N PRO A 104 4.97 8.09 -19.86
CA PRO A 104 4.91 8.74 -18.53
C PRO A 104 3.59 9.45 -18.26
N LEU A 105 2.98 10.06 -19.27
CA LEU A 105 1.69 10.74 -19.15
C LEU A 105 0.55 9.76 -18.89
N THR A 106 0.55 8.58 -19.53
CA THR A 106 -0.47 7.54 -19.33
C THR A 106 -0.36 6.93 -17.94
N LYS A 107 0.87 6.66 -17.47
CA LYS A 107 1.15 6.20 -16.11
C LYS A 107 0.65 7.20 -15.08
N PHE A 108 0.97 8.49 -15.26
CA PHE A 108 0.52 9.57 -14.39
C PHE A 108 -1.02 9.69 -14.37
N ALA A 109 -1.67 9.65 -15.53
CA ALA A 109 -3.14 9.66 -15.62
C ALA A 109 -3.77 8.48 -14.89
N GLY A 110 -3.20 7.28 -15.00
CA GLY A 110 -3.64 6.09 -14.26
C GLY A 110 -3.50 6.24 -12.74
N GLN A 111 -2.41 6.83 -12.27
CA GLN A 111 -2.21 7.12 -10.84
C GLN A 111 -3.23 8.15 -10.32
N VAL A 112 -3.47 9.22 -11.08
CA VAL A 112 -4.49 10.24 -10.73
C VAL A 112 -5.89 9.60 -10.70
N PHE A 113 -6.21 8.74 -11.65
CA PHE A 113 -7.47 8.02 -11.69
C PHE A 113 -7.65 7.11 -10.46
N ALA A 114 -6.64 6.32 -10.10
CA ALA A 114 -6.66 5.48 -8.90
C ALA A 114 -6.80 6.31 -7.61
N ALA A 115 -6.08 7.43 -7.51
CA ALA A 115 -6.22 8.37 -6.39
C ALA A 115 -7.62 9.01 -6.34
N GLY A 116 -8.21 9.31 -7.50
CA GLY A 116 -9.59 9.81 -7.62
C GLY A 116 -10.61 8.79 -7.08
N ILE A 117 -10.43 7.50 -7.36
CA ILE A 117 -11.25 6.42 -6.79
C ILE A 117 -11.11 6.39 -5.27
N ALA A 118 -9.89 6.49 -4.72
CA ALA A 118 -9.68 6.51 -3.27
C ALA A 118 -10.48 7.66 -2.62
N VAL A 119 -10.39 8.85 -3.22
CA VAL A 119 -11.11 10.04 -2.74
C VAL A 119 -12.63 9.88 -2.85
N ALA A 120 -13.13 9.31 -3.95
CA ALA A 120 -14.55 9.03 -4.15
C ALA A 120 -15.11 8.03 -3.11
N LEU A 121 -14.28 7.08 -2.69
CA LEU A 121 -14.60 6.11 -1.64
C LEU A 121 -14.41 6.65 -0.21
N GLY A 122 -14.02 7.91 -0.05
CA GLY A 122 -13.95 8.58 1.26
C GLY A 122 -12.56 8.73 1.85
N VAL A 123 -11.50 8.26 1.17
CA VAL A 123 -10.11 8.45 1.62
C VAL A 123 -9.69 9.90 1.34
N LYS A 124 -9.75 10.75 2.35
CA LYS A 124 -9.48 12.20 2.22
C LYS A 124 -8.64 12.73 3.36
N MET A 125 -7.70 13.59 3.04
CA MET A 125 -7.03 14.44 4.03
C MET A 125 -7.97 15.57 4.44
N LEU A 126 -8.41 15.59 5.69
CA LEU A 126 -9.36 16.57 6.18
C LEU A 126 -8.68 17.78 6.81
N TRP A 127 -7.45 17.65 7.25
CA TRP A 127 -6.67 18.66 7.93
C TRP A 127 -5.17 18.45 7.76
N ILE A 128 -4.41 19.52 7.86
CA ILE A 128 -2.94 19.50 7.84
C ILE A 128 -2.45 20.05 9.17
N PRO A 129 -1.64 19.27 9.94
CA PRO A 129 -1.02 19.78 11.15
C PRO A 129 0.16 20.70 10.77
N LEU A 130 0.08 21.96 11.17
CA LEU A 130 1.19 22.91 11.14
C LEU A 130 1.74 23.09 12.57
N PRO A 131 2.98 23.58 12.75
CA PRO A 131 3.64 23.63 14.05
C PRO A 131 2.84 24.32 15.17
N ASN A 132 1.98 25.29 14.83
CA ASN A 132 1.21 26.06 15.80
C ASN A 132 -0.29 26.06 15.55
N GLN A 133 -0.76 25.34 14.53
CA GLN A 133 -2.19 25.33 14.18
C GLN A 133 -2.57 24.10 13.37
N ILE A 134 -3.82 23.70 13.47
CA ILE A 134 -4.42 22.69 12.58
C ILE A 134 -5.25 23.44 11.55
N VAL A 135 -4.89 23.26 10.27
CA VAL A 135 -5.66 23.86 9.17
C VAL A 135 -6.64 22.82 8.65
N SER A 136 -7.92 23.07 8.80
CA SER A 136 -8.97 22.27 8.17
C SER A 136 -9.05 22.58 6.69
N LEU A 137 -9.15 21.55 5.87
CA LEU A 137 -9.26 21.68 4.43
C LEU A 137 -10.73 21.72 4.00
N ASP A 138 -11.08 22.65 3.10
CA ASP A 138 -12.37 22.63 2.42
C ASP A 138 -12.45 21.43 1.44
N GLY A 139 -13.65 21.10 0.98
CA GLY A 139 -13.89 19.91 0.19
C GLY A 139 -13.04 19.80 -1.07
N THR A 140 -12.85 20.88 -1.80
CA THR A 140 -12.08 20.90 -3.05
C THR A 140 -10.59 20.80 -2.79
N THR A 141 -10.07 21.55 -1.83
CA THR A 141 -8.64 21.54 -1.44
C THR A 141 -8.26 20.18 -0.84
N SER A 142 -9.14 19.58 -0.03
CA SER A 142 -8.96 18.22 0.50
C SER A 142 -8.79 17.18 -0.62
N VAL A 143 -9.62 17.22 -1.65
CA VAL A 143 -9.53 16.32 -2.81
C VAL A 143 -8.19 16.53 -3.53
N ALA A 144 -7.86 17.78 -3.88
CA ALA A 144 -6.64 18.10 -4.63
C ALA A 144 -5.36 17.66 -3.88
N ILE A 145 -5.28 17.97 -2.59
CA ILE A 145 -4.13 17.61 -1.75
C ILE A 145 -4.04 16.09 -1.58
N THR A 146 -5.16 15.40 -1.39
CA THR A 146 -5.16 13.94 -1.25
C THR A 146 -4.66 13.26 -2.52
N VAL A 147 -5.19 13.64 -3.70
CA VAL A 147 -4.74 13.10 -4.98
C VAL A 147 -3.26 13.39 -5.20
N PHE A 148 -2.84 14.65 -4.97
CA PHE A 148 -1.42 15.02 -5.10
C PHE A 148 -0.52 14.17 -4.21
N PHE A 149 -0.91 13.96 -2.94
CA PHE A 149 -0.11 13.20 -1.97
C PHE A 149 -0.01 11.73 -2.35
N ILE A 150 -1.11 11.10 -2.80
CA ILE A 150 -1.11 9.69 -3.25
C ILE A 150 -0.18 9.53 -4.45
N VAL A 151 -0.29 10.40 -5.45
CA VAL A 151 0.55 10.36 -6.65
C VAL A 151 2.01 10.63 -6.31
N LEU A 152 2.28 11.61 -5.44
CA LEU A 152 3.64 11.92 -4.97
C LEU A 152 4.28 10.72 -4.29
N CYS A 153 3.59 10.09 -3.32
CA CYS A 153 4.08 8.92 -2.61
C CYS A 153 4.32 7.74 -3.55
N SER A 154 3.40 7.48 -4.48
CA SER A 154 3.54 6.41 -5.47
C SER A 154 4.80 6.59 -6.33
N ASN A 155 5.06 7.80 -6.82
CA ASN A 155 6.25 8.08 -7.62
C ASN A 155 7.53 8.11 -6.77
N ALA A 156 7.46 8.59 -5.52
CA ALA A 156 8.61 8.58 -4.60
C ALA A 156 9.06 7.14 -4.30
N VAL A 157 8.13 6.23 -4.01
CA VAL A 157 8.44 4.80 -3.79
C VAL A 157 9.02 4.18 -5.06
N ASN A 158 8.42 4.45 -6.22
CA ASN A 158 8.92 3.94 -7.50
C ASN A 158 10.33 4.46 -7.83
N PHE A 159 10.66 5.68 -7.41
CA PHE A 159 12.02 6.24 -7.58
C PHE A 159 13.04 5.59 -6.65
N VAL A 160 12.65 5.23 -5.42
CA VAL A 160 13.51 4.55 -4.44
C VAL A 160 13.71 3.07 -4.79
N ASP A 161 12.82 2.49 -5.60
CA ASP A 161 12.83 1.08 -6.01
C ASP A 161 13.89 0.79 -7.09
N GLY A 162 15.12 1.21 -6.83
CA GLY A 162 16.28 0.99 -7.71
C GLY A 162 17.31 0.01 -7.14
N LEU A 163 17.15 -0.45 -5.91
CA LEU A 163 18.02 -1.40 -5.23
C LEU A 163 17.20 -2.50 -4.54
N ASP A 164 17.74 -3.73 -4.54
CA ASP A 164 17.07 -4.89 -3.97
C ASP A 164 16.65 -4.67 -2.51
N GLY A 165 15.36 -4.75 -2.25
CA GLY A 165 14.78 -4.62 -0.92
C GLY A 165 14.76 -3.21 -0.33
N LEU A 166 15.35 -2.19 -0.99
CA LEU A 166 15.41 -0.84 -0.45
C LEU A 166 14.01 -0.23 -0.29
N ALA A 167 13.22 -0.22 -1.34
CA ALA A 167 11.85 0.32 -1.30
C ALA A 167 11.00 -0.42 -0.26
N THR A 168 11.06 -1.76 -0.28
CA THR A 168 10.32 -2.61 0.66
C THR A 168 10.78 -2.38 2.11
N GLY A 169 12.09 -2.22 2.34
CA GLY A 169 12.65 -1.93 3.66
C GLY A 169 12.19 -0.56 4.20
N VAL A 170 12.30 0.49 3.39
CA VAL A 170 11.86 1.86 3.75
C VAL A 170 10.37 1.90 4.04
N VAL A 171 9.54 1.32 3.16
CA VAL A 171 8.09 1.25 3.37
C VAL A 171 7.74 0.42 4.60
N GLY A 172 8.42 -0.71 4.83
CA GLY A 172 8.19 -1.57 5.98
C GLY A 172 8.50 -0.88 7.30
N ILE A 173 9.65 -0.17 7.41
CA ILE A 173 10.00 0.62 8.59
C ILE A 173 8.98 1.74 8.82
N GLY A 174 8.62 2.47 7.77
CA GLY A 174 7.59 3.51 7.84
C GLY A 174 6.24 2.96 8.30
N ALA A 175 5.82 1.83 7.75
CA ALA A 175 4.57 1.17 8.12
C ALA A 175 4.56 0.72 9.59
N LEU A 176 5.66 0.19 10.11
CA LEU A 176 5.80 -0.16 11.53
C LEU A 176 5.74 1.08 12.44
N ALA A 177 6.39 2.18 12.06
CA ALA A 177 6.33 3.43 12.81
C ALA A 177 4.91 4.01 12.84
N PHE A 178 4.23 4.04 11.71
CA PHE A 178 2.82 4.46 11.62
C PHE A 178 1.88 3.51 12.37
N PHE A 179 2.13 2.21 12.34
CA PHE A 179 1.39 1.25 13.16
C PHE A 179 1.53 1.56 14.64
N ALA A 180 2.76 1.75 15.14
CA ALA A 180 2.99 2.05 16.55
C ALA A 180 2.27 3.34 16.98
N TYR A 181 2.35 4.39 16.16
CA TYR A 181 1.68 5.67 16.41
C TYR A 181 0.15 5.54 16.40
N SER A 182 -0.43 4.95 15.35
CA SER A 182 -1.88 4.81 15.23
C SER A 182 -2.46 3.84 16.26
N TYR A 183 -1.72 2.79 16.63
CA TYR A 183 -2.10 1.89 17.71
C TYR A 183 -2.13 2.61 19.06
N LEU A 184 -1.13 3.45 19.35
CA LEU A 184 -1.12 4.27 20.56
C LEU A 184 -2.36 5.17 20.61
N LEU A 185 -2.68 5.89 19.53
CA LEU A 185 -3.89 6.73 19.44
C LEU A 185 -5.17 5.91 19.64
N THR A 186 -5.24 4.69 19.12
CA THR A 186 -6.39 3.81 19.31
C THR A 186 -6.58 3.45 20.80
N VAL A 187 -5.49 3.16 21.52
CA VAL A 187 -5.54 2.71 22.92
C VAL A 187 -5.72 3.88 23.89
N THR A 188 -5.05 5.02 23.65
CA THR A 188 -5.10 6.17 24.58
C THR A 188 -6.32 7.06 24.35
N GLU A 189 -6.68 7.31 23.10
CA GLU A 189 -7.74 8.27 22.73
C GLU A 189 -9.04 7.61 22.26
N GLY A 190 -9.07 6.29 22.09
CA GLY A 190 -10.23 5.53 21.63
C GLY A 190 -10.69 5.89 20.20
N LEU A 191 -9.78 6.44 19.36
CA LEU A 191 -10.12 6.89 18.02
C LEU A 191 -10.33 5.71 17.05
N THR A 192 -11.57 5.47 16.63
CA THR A 192 -11.92 4.36 15.72
C THR A 192 -11.22 4.46 14.36
N ARG A 193 -11.01 5.67 13.84
CA ARG A 193 -10.25 5.87 12.59
C ARG A 193 -8.78 5.48 12.72
N ALA A 194 -8.19 5.65 13.90
CA ALA A 194 -6.82 5.19 14.17
C ALA A 194 -6.72 3.66 14.12
N THR A 195 -7.80 2.93 14.43
CA THR A 195 -7.88 1.47 14.29
C THR A 195 -7.72 1.02 12.85
N THR A 196 -8.37 1.69 11.89
CA THR A 196 -8.20 1.40 10.46
C THR A 196 -6.77 1.66 10.00
N SER A 197 -6.18 2.78 10.42
CA SER A 197 -4.78 3.09 10.11
C SER A 197 -3.83 2.03 10.67
N SER A 198 -4.06 1.57 11.92
CA SER A 198 -3.28 0.48 12.53
C SER A 198 -3.43 -0.83 11.75
N LEU A 199 -4.63 -1.16 11.28
CA LEU A 199 -4.87 -2.37 10.49
C LEU A 199 -4.13 -2.33 9.16
N VAL A 200 -4.27 -1.24 8.41
CA VAL A 200 -3.65 -1.10 7.10
C VAL A 200 -2.12 -1.09 7.21
N THR A 201 -1.58 -0.32 8.16
CA THR A 201 -0.12 -0.20 8.31
C THR A 201 0.53 -1.49 8.78
N VAL A 202 -0.09 -2.25 9.70
CA VAL A 202 0.44 -3.55 10.11
C VAL A 202 0.35 -4.60 9.01
N ALA A 203 -0.70 -4.56 8.16
CA ALA A 203 -0.80 -5.44 7.00
C ALA A 203 0.29 -5.14 5.96
N ILE A 204 0.57 -3.84 5.69
CA ILE A 204 1.66 -3.41 4.82
C ILE A 204 3.02 -3.85 5.39
N ALA A 205 3.26 -3.63 6.69
CA ALA A 205 4.49 -4.06 7.34
C ALA A 205 4.71 -5.58 7.23
N GLY A 206 3.64 -6.37 7.44
CA GLY A 206 3.68 -7.81 7.25
C GLY A 206 4.01 -8.21 5.81
N ALA A 207 3.36 -7.58 4.82
CA ALA A 207 3.66 -7.83 3.41
C ALA A 207 5.11 -7.47 3.05
N CYS A 208 5.65 -6.37 3.56
CA CYS A 208 7.06 -6.02 3.38
C CYS A 208 8.00 -7.06 3.98
N LEU A 209 7.73 -7.52 5.21
CA LEU A 209 8.52 -8.58 5.86
C LEU A 209 8.46 -9.92 5.11
N GLY A 210 7.33 -10.25 4.52
CA GLY A 210 7.18 -11.49 3.75
C GLY A 210 7.80 -11.41 2.36
N PHE A 211 8.05 -10.22 1.84
CA PHE A 211 8.68 -9.99 0.54
C PHE A 211 10.21 -9.96 0.62
N LEU A 212 10.79 -9.42 1.72
CA LEU A 212 12.23 -9.41 2.01
C LEU A 212 12.76 -10.81 2.29
#